data_0a5480c9e5997604121d3123c72b3867
#
_entry.id   0a5480c9e5997604121d3123c72b3867
#
_cell.length_a   1.000
_cell.length_b   1.000
_cell.length_c   1.000
_cell.angle_alpha   90.00
_cell.angle_beta   90.00
_cell.angle_gamma   90.00
#
_symmetry.space_group_name_H-M   'P 1'
#
loop_
_entity.id
_entity.type
_entity.pdbx_description
1 polymer ?
#
loop_
_entity_poly.entity_id
_entity_poly.type
_entity_poly.pdbx_seq_one_letter_code
_entity_poly.pdbx_strand_id
1 'polypeptide(L)'
;MSKILATQLTGLFQKIAQIEEDSIEETARLLAQAGIGEGKVYFACFDELQAIEFYALTGQEPFRKLAEWTPDVEIHETDRVLIFAKSCHHPEALRLAKTLYGRFIPFAAVAAEAPGDENELSDLAYTYVSMHVRGGLIPHPVKLGERAVVPHLHAGLFIYEAIKLVYDEIMEDEI
;
A
#
# COMPACT_ATOMS: atom_id res chain seq x y z
N MET A 1 1.75 5.76 -28.30
CA MET A 1 1.47 6.09 -26.87
C MET A 1 1.44 4.86 -25.97
N SER A 2 0.69 3.81 -26.32
CA SER A 2 0.60 2.60 -25.49
C SER A 2 1.94 1.90 -25.26
N LYS A 3 2.81 1.83 -26.25
CA LYS A 3 4.14 1.22 -26.11
C LYS A 3 5.02 2.01 -25.15
N ILE A 4 4.96 3.33 -25.20
CA ILE A 4 5.71 4.21 -24.29
C ILE A 4 5.16 4.04 -22.87
N LEU A 5 3.85 4.02 -22.73
CA LEU A 5 3.21 3.79 -21.43
C LEU A 5 3.63 2.43 -20.83
N ALA A 6 3.60 1.37 -21.63
CA ALA A 6 4.03 0.04 -21.20
C ALA A 6 5.48 0.05 -20.72
N THR A 7 6.39 0.71 -21.43
CA THR A 7 7.78 0.84 -21.04
C THR A 7 7.93 1.60 -19.71
N GLN A 8 7.19 2.68 -19.55
CA GLN A 8 7.25 3.49 -18.32
C GLN A 8 6.69 2.73 -17.11
N LEU A 9 5.56 2.04 -17.28
CA LEU A 9 5.00 1.20 -16.21
C LEU A 9 5.94 0.05 -15.84
N THR A 10 6.50 -0.62 -16.83
CA THR A 10 7.49 -1.69 -16.59
C THR A 10 8.69 -1.17 -15.80
N GLY A 11 9.22 -0.02 -16.18
CA GLY A 11 10.33 0.62 -15.47
C GLY A 11 9.99 0.97 -14.02
N LEU A 12 8.78 1.47 -13.78
CA LEU A 12 8.30 1.77 -12.44
C LEU A 12 8.17 0.50 -11.58
N PHE A 13 7.57 -0.56 -12.11
CA PHE A 13 7.41 -1.83 -11.39
C PHE A 13 8.75 -2.47 -11.08
N GLN A 14 9.70 -2.44 -12.01
CA GLN A 14 11.06 -2.96 -11.79
C GLN A 14 11.77 -2.18 -10.68
N LYS A 15 11.63 -0.85 -10.67
CA LYS A 15 12.21 0.01 -9.64
C LYS A 15 11.65 -0.31 -8.26
N ILE A 16 10.32 -0.42 -8.14
CA ILE A 16 9.66 -0.81 -6.88
C ILE A 16 10.16 -2.19 -6.43
N ALA A 17 10.12 -3.18 -7.32
CA ALA A 17 10.54 -4.54 -7.01
C ALA A 17 11.99 -4.60 -6.52
N GLN A 18 12.88 -3.81 -7.09
CA GLN A 18 14.28 -3.81 -6.73
C GLN A 18 14.55 -3.08 -5.41
N ILE A 19 13.95 -1.89 -5.22
CA ILE A 19 14.26 -1.03 -4.07
C ILE A 19 13.45 -1.44 -2.84
N GLU A 20 12.20 -1.88 -3.02
CA GLU A 20 11.26 -2.11 -1.93
C GLU A 20 11.09 -3.59 -1.54
N GLU A 21 11.94 -4.48 -2.04
CA GLU A 21 11.84 -5.92 -1.78
C GLU A 21 11.76 -6.25 -0.29
N ASP A 22 12.68 -5.72 0.50
CA ASP A 22 12.72 -5.96 1.95
C ASP A 22 11.51 -5.37 2.67
N SER A 23 11.10 -4.16 2.31
CA SER A 23 9.94 -3.49 2.92
C SER A 23 8.64 -4.22 2.58
N ILE A 24 8.51 -4.76 1.37
CA ILE A 24 7.37 -5.58 0.96
C ILE A 24 7.31 -6.86 1.79
N GLU A 25 8.42 -7.55 1.94
CA GLU A 25 8.51 -8.76 2.74
C GLU A 25 8.18 -8.51 4.21
N GLU A 26 8.75 -7.46 4.80
CA GLU A 26 8.47 -7.07 6.18
C GLU A 26 7.00 -6.67 6.38
N THR A 27 6.40 -5.99 5.40
CA THR A 27 4.98 -5.65 5.44
C THR A 27 4.11 -6.91 5.45
N ALA A 28 4.40 -7.87 4.58
CA ALA A 28 3.69 -9.15 4.57
C ALA A 28 3.80 -9.88 5.92
N ARG A 29 4.98 -9.90 6.51
CA ARG A 29 5.19 -10.50 7.84
C ARG A 29 4.41 -9.79 8.94
N LEU A 30 4.35 -8.46 8.89
CA LEU A 30 3.56 -7.69 9.85
C LEU A 30 2.08 -8.03 9.77
N LEU A 31 1.52 -8.08 8.56
CA LEU A 31 0.12 -8.43 8.35
C LEU A 31 -0.17 -9.88 8.76
N ALA A 32 0.77 -10.78 8.53
CA ALA A 32 0.65 -12.19 8.90
C ALA A 32 0.51 -12.39 10.41
N GLN A 33 1.00 -11.48 11.24
CA GLN A 33 0.79 -11.56 12.69
C GLN A 33 -0.69 -11.57 13.06
N ALA A 34 -1.51 -10.75 12.38
CA ALA A 34 -2.96 -10.78 12.56
C ALA A 34 -3.59 -12.02 11.91
N GLY A 35 -3.15 -12.38 10.71
CA GLY A 35 -3.69 -13.49 9.95
C GLY A 35 -3.49 -14.87 10.61
N ILE A 36 -2.32 -15.09 11.18
CA ILE A 36 -1.98 -16.32 11.92
C ILE A 36 -2.68 -16.34 13.29
N GLY A 37 -2.78 -15.17 13.94
CA GLY A 37 -3.42 -15.02 15.22
C GLY A 37 -4.93 -14.92 15.14
N GLU A 38 -5.53 -14.28 16.13
CA GLU A 38 -6.99 -14.06 16.21
C GLU A 38 -7.43 -12.71 15.66
N GLY A 39 -6.49 -11.92 15.15
CA GLY A 39 -6.75 -10.60 14.61
C GLY A 39 -7.26 -10.61 13.18
N LYS A 40 -7.59 -9.42 12.70
CA LYS A 40 -8.02 -9.14 11.32
C LYS A 40 -7.01 -8.22 10.66
N VAL A 41 -6.96 -8.28 9.34
CA VAL A 41 -6.21 -7.33 8.52
C VAL A 41 -7.20 -6.31 7.95
N TYR A 42 -6.83 -5.04 7.96
CA TYR A 42 -7.60 -3.95 7.38
C TYR A 42 -6.74 -3.20 6.38
N PHE A 43 -7.31 -2.90 5.22
CA PHE A 43 -6.69 -2.00 4.25
C PHE A 43 -7.40 -0.65 4.32
N ALA A 44 -6.75 0.35 4.89
CA ALA A 44 -7.25 1.72 4.91
C ALA A 44 -6.77 2.44 3.65
N CYS A 45 -7.62 2.44 2.63
CA CYS A 45 -7.32 2.97 1.30
C CYS A 45 -8.06 4.27 1.08
N PHE A 46 -7.37 5.27 0.53
CA PHE A 46 -7.91 6.61 0.32
C PHE A 46 -7.97 6.95 -1.16
N ASP A 47 -8.94 7.79 -1.53
CA ASP A 47 -9.18 8.24 -2.90
C ASP A 47 -9.37 7.04 -3.86
N GLU A 48 -8.81 7.07 -5.07
CA GLU A 48 -8.91 5.97 -6.03
C GLU A 48 -8.24 4.68 -5.56
N LEU A 49 -7.35 4.74 -4.56
CA LEU A 49 -6.72 3.55 -3.99
C LEU A 49 -7.72 2.65 -3.25
N GLN A 50 -8.93 3.13 -3.00
CA GLN A 50 -10.03 2.29 -2.49
C GLN A 50 -10.32 1.09 -3.40
N ALA A 51 -9.99 1.19 -4.68
CA ALA A 51 -10.09 0.06 -5.61
C ALA A 51 -9.20 -1.13 -5.20
N ILE A 52 -8.11 -0.89 -4.49
CA ILE A 52 -7.23 -1.96 -3.98
C ILE A 52 -7.95 -2.81 -2.94
N GLU A 53 -8.60 -2.17 -1.96
CA GLU A 53 -9.40 -2.89 -0.96
C GLU A 53 -10.54 -3.67 -1.61
N PHE A 54 -11.26 -3.04 -2.52
CA PHE A 54 -12.35 -3.71 -3.24
C PHE A 54 -11.85 -4.95 -3.98
N TYR A 55 -10.75 -4.82 -4.71
CA TYR A 55 -10.11 -5.95 -5.40
C TYR A 55 -9.65 -7.03 -4.43
N ALA A 56 -9.03 -6.65 -3.32
CA ALA A 56 -8.56 -7.58 -2.30
C ALA A 56 -9.69 -8.36 -1.63
N LEU A 57 -10.87 -7.75 -1.47
CA LEU A 57 -12.05 -8.39 -0.87
C LEU A 57 -12.81 -9.28 -1.86
N THR A 58 -12.89 -8.89 -3.14
CA THR A 58 -13.84 -9.47 -4.10
C THR A 58 -13.18 -10.11 -5.32
N GLY A 59 -11.87 -10.03 -5.46
CA GLY A 59 -11.13 -10.62 -6.58
C GLY A 59 -11.19 -12.14 -6.59
N GLN A 60 -10.60 -12.75 -7.63
CA GLN A 60 -10.60 -14.20 -7.80
C GLN A 60 -9.90 -14.92 -6.64
N GLU A 61 -8.86 -14.32 -6.10
CA GLU A 61 -8.14 -14.82 -4.93
C GLU A 61 -8.14 -13.75 -3.84
N PRO A 62 -9.20 -13.69 -3.01
CA PRO A 62 -9.30 -12.67 -1.97
C PRO A 62 -8.17 -12.75 -0.95
N PHE A 63 -7.82 -11.61 -0.37
CA PHE A 63 -6.82 -11.56 0.70
C PHE A 63 -7.38 -12.22 1.96
N ARG A 64 -6.69 -13.24 2.46
CA ARG A 64 -7.14 -14.02 3.63
C ARG A 64 -7.16 -13.16 4.89
N LYS A 65 -8.21 -13.28 5.70
CA LYS A 65 -8.40 -12.54 6.96
C LYS A 65 -8.59 -11.03 6.78
N LEU A 66 -8.79 -10.54 5.55
CA LEU A 66 -9.10 -9.15 5.31
C LEU A 66 -10.54 -8.85 5.73
N ALA A 67 -10.72 -7.82 6.53
CA ALA A 67 -12.01 -7.27 6.88
C ALA A 67 -12.18 -5.89 6.25
N GLU A 68 -13.41 -5.53 5.94
CA GLU A 68 -13.74 -4.22 5.39
C GLU A 68 -13.39 -3.12 6.37
N TRP A 69 -12.63 -2.13 5.89
CA TRP A 69 -12.26 -0.97 6.68
C TRP A 69 -13.26 0.17 6.47
N THR A 70 -13.67 0.78 7.57
CA THR A 70 -14.40 2.06 7.58
C THR A 70 -13.77 2.96 8.64
N PRO A 71 -13.97 4.30 8.57
CA PRO A 71 -13.44 5.21 9.60
C PRO A 71 -13.92 4.88 11.02
N ASP A 72 -15.05 4.21 11.15
CA ASP A 72 -15.68 3.88 12.44
C ASP A 72 -15.36 2.47 12.93
N VAL A 73 -14.61 1.68 12.15
CA VAL A 73 -14.28 0.32 12.58
C VAL A 73 -13.41 0.34 13.83
N GLU A 74 -13.74 -0.52 14.77
CA GLU A 74 -12.92 -0.69 15.96
C GLU A 74 -11.73 -1.60 15.65
N ILE A 75 -10.52 -1.07 15.84
CA ILE A 75 -9.27 -1.79 15.61
C ILE A 75 -8.71 -2.22 16.96
N HIS A 76 -8.42 -3.50 17.10
CA HIS A 76 -7.89 -4.10 18.32
C HIS A 76 -6.37 -4.31 18.23
N GLU A 77 -5.73 -4.58 19.36
CA GLU A 77 -4.28 -4.79 19.43
C GLU A 77 -3.80 -5.99 18.60
N THR A 78 -4.68 -6.96 18.37
CA THR A 78 -4.38 -8.15 17.56
C THR A 78 -4.53 -7.91 16.06
N ASP A 79 -5.11 -6.79 15.67
CA ASP A 79 -5.33 -6.44 14.26
C ASP A 79 -4.07 -5.80 13.66
N ARG A 80 -4.00 -5.79 12.34
CA ARG A 80 -2.97 -5.07 11.60
C ARG A 80 -3.62 -4.26 10.49
N VAL A 81 -3.11 -3.06 10.27
CA VAL A 81 -3.63 -2.13 9.27
C VAL A 81 -2.54 -1.85 8.24
N LEU A 82 -2.92 -1.89 6.97
CA LEU A 82 -2.12 -1.41 5.86
C LEU A 82 -2.80 -0.18 5.27
N ILE A 83 -2.11 0.96 5.34
CA ILE A 83 -2.59 2.23 4.81
C ILE A 83 -2.10 2.41 3.38
N PHE A 84 -3.01 2.71 2.44
CA PHE A 84 -2.68 3.12 1.08
C PHE A 84 -3.12 4.57 0.87
N ALA A 85 -2.18 5.46 0.70
CA ALA A 85 -2.43 6.87 0.39
C ALA A 85 -1.60 7.31 -0.81
N LYS A 86 -2.08 8.28 -1.59
CA LYS A 86 -1.33 8.81 -2.73
C LYS A 86 -0.12 9.62 -2.27
N SER A 87 -0.22 10.24 -1.11
CA SER A 87 0.86 11.05 -0.54
C SER A 87 1.03 10.75 0.95
N CYS A 88 2.27 10.81 1.42
CA CYS A 88 2.57 10.73 2.84
C CYS A 88 2.01 11.91 3.65
N HIS A 89 1.55 12.97 2.98
CA HIS A 89 0.93 14.14 3.59
C HIS A 89 -0.61 14.05 3.62
N HIS A 90 -1.21 12.94 3.20
CA HIS A 90 -2.67 12.79 3.19
C HIS A 90 -3.23 12.95 4.61
N PRO A 91 -4.12 13.94 4.86
CA PRO A 91 -4.52 14.29 6.22
C PRO A 91 -5.22 13.17 6.99
N GLU A 92 -6.12 12.45 6.34
CA GLU A 92 -6.84 11.35 6.98
C GLU A 92 -5.95 10.14 7.24
N ALA A 93 -5.03 9.83 6.32
CA ALA A 93 -4.04 8.78 6.50
C ALA A 93 -3.11 9.09 7.68
N LEU A 94 -2.63 10.32 7.80
CA LEU A 94 -1.81 10.76 8.92
C LEU A 94 -2.57 10.71 10.25
N ARG A 95 -3.84 11.09 10.25
CA ARG A 95 -4.68 11.03 11.46
C ARG A 95 -4.82 9.59 11.95
N LEU A 96 -5.11 8.66 11.04
CA LEU A 96 -5.18 7.23 11.35
C LEU A 96 -3.83 6.72 11.87
N ALA A 97 -2.74 7.05 11.18
CA ALA A 97 -1.39 6.66 11.57
C ALA A 97 -1.04 7.11 12.98
N LYS A 98 -1.33 8.36 13.32
CA LYS A 98 -1.10 8.92 14.67
C LYS A 98 -1.94 8.20 15.73
N THR A 99 -3.19 7.88 15.41
CA THR A 99 -4.07 7.13 16.31
C THR A 99 -3.52 5.72 16.58
N LEU A 100 -3.13 4.99 15.55
CA LEU A 100 -2.58 3.64 15.69
C LEU A 100 -1.25 3.67 16.45
N TYR A 101 -0.37 4.61 16.11
CA TYR A 101 0.90 4.78 16.80
C TYR A 101 0.71 5.07 18.29
N GLY A 102 -0.20 5.98 18.63
CA GLY A 102 -0.51 6.35 20.02
C GLY A 102 -1.11 5.20 20.83
N ARG A 103 -1.75 4.24 20.16
CA ARG A 103 -2.31 3.02 20.76
C ARG A 103 -1.35 1.84 20.74
N PHE A 104 -0.12 2.03 20.28
CA PHE A 104 0.90 0.97 20.14
C PHE A 104 0.45 -0.19 19.24
N ILE A 105 -0.36 0.09 18.23
CA ILE A 105 -0.78 -0.90 17.22
C ILE A 105 0.15 -0.75 16.01
N PRO A 106 1.03 -1.73 15.74
CA PRO A 106 1.90 -1.66 14.56
C PRO A 106 1.08 -1.69 13.27
N PHE A 107 1.47 -0.85 12.33
CA PHE A 107 0.81 -0.75 11.03
C PHE A 107 1.85 -0.55 9.92
N ALA A 108 1.44 -0.81 8.70
CA ALA A 108 2.22 -0.55 7.51
C ALA A 108 1.58 0.57 6.69
N ALA A 109 2.38 1.25 5.90
CA ALA A 109 1.90 2.29 5.00
C ALA A 109 2.57 2.22 3.63
N VAL A 110 1.81 2.61 2.61
CA VAL A 110 2.24 2.73 1.22
C VAL A 110 1.84 4.11 0.73
N ALA A 111 2.78 4.87 0.23
CA ALA A 111 2.55 6.18 -0.37
C ALA A 111 3.60 6.49 -1.43
N ALA A 112 3.44 7.61 -2.15
CA ALA A 112 4.30 7.95 -3.30
C ALA A 112 5.75 8.25 -2.91
N GLU A 113 5.96 8.96 -1.78
CA GLU A 113 7.24 9.50 -1.41
C GLU A 113 8.14 8.44 -0.77
N ALA A 114 9.46 8.63 -0.89
CA ALA A 114 10.43 7.82 -0.16
C ALA A 114 10.45 8.20 1.33
N PRO A 115 10.89 7.30 2.21
CA PRO A 115 11.18 7.67 3.60
C PRO A 115 12.18 8.82 3.68
N GLY A 116 12.02 9.69 4.66
CA GLY A 116 12.91 10.85 4.85
C GLY A 116 12.36 11.86 5.84
N ASP A 117 13.07 12.99 5.97
CA ASP A 117 12.81 13.99 7.00
C ASP A 117 11.42 14.65 6.93
N GLU A 118 10.81 14.67 5.75
CA GLU A 118 9.48 15.26 5.54
C GLU A 118 8.38 14.22 5.40
N ASN A 119 8.66 12.96 5.74
CA ASN A 119 7.70 11.86 5.63
C ASN A 119 7.32 11.32 7.01
N GLU A 120 6.43 12.03 7.69
CA GLU A 120 5.91 11.63 9.00
C GLU A 120 5.22 10.26 8.95
N LEU A 121 4.52 9.95 7.86
CA LEU A 121 3.85 8.65 7.70
C LEU A 121 4.85 7.50 7.78
N SER A 122 6.00 7.62 7.12
CA SER A 122 7.05 6.61 7.20
C SER A 122 7.69 6.51 8.59
N ASP A 123 7.77 7.63 9.31
CA ASP A 123 8.33 7.64 10.68
C ASP A 123 7.41 6.93 11.68
N LEU A 124 6.10 7.04 11.50
CA LEU A 124 5.10 6.43 12.38
C LEU A 124 4.86 4.95 12.05
N ALA A 125 4.95 4.57 10.77
CA ALA A 125 4.69 3.21 10.32
C ALA A 125 5.79 2.25 10.77
N TYR A 126 5.41 1.03 11.14
CA TYR A 126 6.37 -0.04 11.43
C TYR A 126 7.11 -0.46 10.16
N THR A 127 6.38 -0.59 9.05
CA THR A 127 6.95 -0.80 7.72
C THR A 127 6.37 0.22 6.74
N TYR A 128 7.16 0.63 5.77
CA TYR A 128 6.75 1.60 4.78
C TYR A 128 7.27 1.21 3.40
N VAL A 129 6.40 1.25 2.40
CA VAL A 129 6.74 0.96 1.00
C VAL A 129 6.48 2.21 0.16
N SER A 130 7.49 2.67 -0.57
CA SER A 130 7.34 3.78 -1.51
C SER A 130 6.84 3.29 -2.86
N MET A 131 5.86 4.01 -3.42
CA MET A 131 5.42 3.79 -4.81
C MET A 131 6.38 4.39 -5.83
N HIS A 132 7.32 5.23 -5.41
CA HIS A 132 8.23 5.96 -6.32
C HIS A 132 7.51 6.76 -7.41
N VAL A 133 6.31 7.25 -7.13
CA VAL A 133 5.51 8.05 -8.04
C VAL A 133 5.86 9.53 -7.86
N ARG A 134 6.30 10.19 -8.93
CA ARG A 134 6.67 11.61 -8.91
C ARG A 134 5.79 12.48 -9.79
N GLY A 135 4.98 11.89 -10.64
CA GLY A 135 4.10 12.61 -11.59
C GLY A 135 3.68 11.72 -12.73
N GLY A 136 3.14 12.32 -13.78
CA GLY A 136 2.68 11.61 -14.97
C GLY A 136 3.81 10.90 -15.73
N LEU A 137 3.51 9.75 -16.28
CA LEU A 137 4.49 8.89 -16.94
C LEU A 137 4.79 9.29 -18.39
N ILE A 138 3.82 9.93 -19.07
CA ILE A 138 3.93 10.26 -20.48
C ILE A 138 3.53 11.72 -20.73
N PRO A 139 3.96 12.32 -21.87
CA PRO A 139 3.47 13.63 -22.25
C PRO A 139 1.94 13.62 -22.43
N HIS A 140 1.29 14.71 -22.00
CA HIS A 140 -0.15 14.81 -22.15
C HIS A 140 -0.51 14.95 -23.63
N PRO A 141 -1.47 14.15 -24.17
CA PRO A 141 -1.75 14.14 -25.61
C PRO A 141 -2.40 15.42 -26.13
N VAL A 142 -2.99 16.23 -25.26
CA VAL A 142 -3.73 17.44 -25.64
C VAL A 142 -3.13 18.70 -25.03
N LYS A 143 -2.68 18.63 -23.79
CA LYS A 143 -2.18 19.79 -23.04
C LYS A 143 -0.66 19.88 -23.13
N LEU A 144 -0.19 20.81 -23.96
CA LEU A 144 1.23 21.01 -24.20
C LEU A 144 1.97 21.35 -22.88
N GLY A 145 3.08 20.66 -22.64
CA GLY A 145 3.91 20.86 -21.47
C GLY A 145 3.43 20.15 -20.20
N GLU A 146 2.24 19.57 -20.20
CA GLU A 146 1.74 18.75 -19.11
C GLU A 146 2.10 17.27 -19.31
N ARG A 147 1.99 16.50 -18.24
CA ARG A 147 2.15 15.05 -18.27
C ARG A 147 0.85 14.36 -17.88
N ALA A 148 0.66 13.15 -18.37
CA ALA A 148 -0.52 12.33 -18.13
C ALA A 148 -0.15 10.99 -17.50
N VAL A 149 -1.14 10.31 -16.98
CA VAL A 149 -1.05 8.99 -16.34
C VAL A 149 -0.17 9.04 -15.09
N VAL A 150 -0.75 9.54 -14.02
CA VAL A 150 -0.10 9.49 -12.70
C VAL A 150 -0.42 8.11 -12.09
N PRO A 151 0.60 7.24 -11.88
CA PRO A 151 0.36 5.80 -11.71
C PRO A 151 0.19 5.36 -10.26
N HIS A 152 -0.48 6.13 -9.41
CA HIS A 152 -0.66 5.73 -8.00
C HIS A 152 -1.39 4.40 -7.86
N LEU A 153 -2.51 4.23 -8.55
CA LEU A 153 -3.28 2.98 -8.47
C LEU A 153 -2.51 1.79 -9.07
N HIS A 154 -1.82 1.99 -10.18
CA HIS A 154 -0.99 0.96 -10.82
C HIS A 154 0.12 0.48 -9.87
N ALA A 155 0.86 1.44 -9.30
CA ALA A 155 1.92 1.13 -8.33
C ALA A 155 1.36 0.48 -7.07
N GLY A 156 0.25 0.99 -6.55
CA GLY A 156 -0.42 0.44 -5.37
C GLY A 156 -0.88 -1.00 -5.57
N LEU A 157 -1.48 -1.33 -6.72
CA LEU A 157 -1.89 -2.68 -7.06
C LEU A 157 -0.69 -3.62 -7.21
N PHE A 158 0.38 -3.16 -7.85
CA PHE A 158 1.60 -3.95 -7.95
C PHE A 158 2.18 -4.29 -6.57
N ILE A 159 2.27 -3.30 -5.69
CA ILE A 159 2.75 -3.48 -4.31
C ILE A 159 1.83 -4.43 -3.54
N TYR A 160 0.51 -4.26 -3.67
CA TYR A 160 -0.48 -5.15 -3.08
C TYR A 160 -0.26 -6.61 -3.49
N GLU A 161 -0.11 -6.87 -4.79
CA GLU A 161 0.11 -8.23 -5.30
C GLU A 161 1.43 -8.80 -4.77
N ALA A 162 2.49 -7.99 -4.74
CA ALA A 162 3.79 -8.42 -4.21
C ALA A 162 3.71 -8.77 -2.72
N ILE A 163 3.01 -7.96 -1.91
CA ILE A 163 2.77 -8.24 -0.49
C ILE A 163 1.94 -9.52 -0.33
N LYS A 164 0.87 -9.66 -1.12
CA LYS A 164 -0.03 -10.82 -1.06
C LYS A 164 0.69 -12.13 -1.34
N LEU A 165 1.58 -12.16 -2.33
CA LEU A 165 2.35 -13.36 -2.66
C LEU A 165 3.18 -13.85 -1.46
N VAL A 166 3.87 -12.95 -0.78
CA VAL A 166 4.65 -13.30 0.43
C VAL A 166 3.73 -13.66 1.59
N TYR A 167 2.65 -12.91 1.78
CA TYR A 167 1.66 -13.17 2.83
C TYR A 167 1.03 -14.55 2.67
N ASP A 168 0.61 -14.91 1.47
CA ASP A 168 0.00 -16.21 1.19
C ASP A 168 0.97 -17.37 1.45
N GLU A 169 2.25 -17.19 1.10
CA GLU A 169 3.29 -18.16 1.40
C GLU A 169 3.46 -18.36 2.91
N ILE A 170 3.54 -17.28 3.68
CA ILE A 170 3.62 -17.34 5.14
C ILE A 170 2.39 -18.03 5.72
N MET A 171 1.21 -17.65 5.26
CA MET A 171 -0.05 -18.23 5.77
C MET A 171 -0.17 -19.72 5.48
N GLU A 172 0.37 -20.17 4.36
CA GLU A 172 0.37 -21.60 3.99
C GLU A 172 1.31 -22.42 4.88
N ASP A 173 2.48 -21.89 5.20
CA ASP A 173 3.47 -22.55 6.04
C ASP A 173 3.01 -22.73 7.49
N GLU A 174 2.03 -21.94 7.95
CA GLU A 174 1.50 -22.01 9.31
C GLU A 174 0.27 -22.94 9.45
N ILE A 175 -0.18 -23.54 8.36
CA ILE A 175 -1.21 -24.57 8.35
C ILE A 175 -0.53 -25.94 8.47
#